data_24bec577d85b863ac75a1472e82bde70
#
_entry.id   24bec577d85b863ac75a1472e82bde70
#
_cell.length_a   1.000
_cell.length_b   1.000
_cell.length_c   1.000
_cell.angle_alpha   90.00
_cell.angle_beta   90.00
_cell.angle_gamma   90.00
#
_symmetry.space_group_name_H-M   'P 1'
#
loop_
_entity.id
_entity.type
_entity.pdbx_description
1 polymer ?
#
loop_
_entity_poly.entity_id
_entity_poly.type
_entity_poly.pdbx_seq_one_letter_code
_entity_poly.pdbx_strand_id
1 'polypeptide(L)'
;MKKILTFLAIALVLCVGFKSLSAQDTNRWDARLGVGFFGLQDFIPILTIGLGEDIDRATNVDFRFLPLITPSFEMSYECNKYISVGGQLTLGYATAKYEYIDDGARGRSSMIYPTLMANLKVNYLKSGSFSMYGLFGLGASTFILIDNSPYYSKEMNFTAIPMFNFYPLCFSTNKDNGFYMEVGYGSKGWLNLGWEMKL
;
A
#
# COMPACT_ATOMS: atom_id res chain seq x y z
N MET A 1 -15.28 12.23 -10.55
CA MET A 1 -15.18 13.07 -9.35
C MET A 1 -16.45 13.04 -8.47
N LYS A 2 -17.66 13.31 -8.99
CA LYS A 2 -18.90 13.31 -8.16
C LYS A 2 -19.13 11.99 -7.40
N LYS A 3 -18.92 10.83 -8.02
CA LYS A 3 -19.12 9.51 -7.38
C LYS A 3 -18.15 9.22 -6.24
N ILE A 4 -16.90 9.69 -6.31
CA ILE A 4 -15.91 9.53 -5.25
C ILE A 4 -16.26 10.41 -4.06
N LEU A 5 -16.74 11.65 -4.32
CA LEU A 5 -17.19 12.57 -3.29
C LEU A 5 -18.41 12.00 -2.55
N THR A 6 -19.33 11.36 -3.28
CA THR A 6 -20.51 10.70 -2.71
C THR A 6 -20.10 9.51 -1.82
N PHE A 7 -19.12 8.71 -2.23
CA PHE A 7 -18.62 7.59 -1.44
C PHE A 7 -17.92 8.05 -0.16
N LEU A 8 -17.08 9.09 -0.25
CA LEU A 8 -16.47 9.75 0.90
C LEU A 8 -17.51 10.34 1.86
N ALA A 9 -18.55 10.98 1.31
CA ALA A 9 -19.64 11.54 2.12
C ALA A 9 -20.44 10.43 2.83
N ILE A 10 -20.71 9.31 2.16
CA ILE A 10 -21.39 8.15 2.78
C ILE A 10 -20.53 7.53 3.88
N ALA A 11 -19.22 7.36 3.65
CA ALA A 11 -18.30 6.87 4.66
C ALA A 11 -18.23 7.82 5.88
N LEU A 12 -18.21 9.12 5.64
CA LEU A 12 -18.21 10.15 6.69
C LEU A 12 -19.54 10.15 7.49
N VAL A 13 -20.67 10.00 6.81
CA VAL A 13 -22.01 9.92 7.43
C VAL A 13 -22.14 8.64 8.25
N LEU A 14 -21.62 7.52 7.77
CA LEU A 14 -21.57 6.28 8.55
C LEU A 14 -20.70 6.46 9.81
N CYS A 15 -19.53 7.09 9.72
CA CYS A 15 -18.68 7.38 10.88
C CYS A 15 -19.37 8.28 11.91
N VAL A 16 -20.10 9.32 11.46
CA VAL A 16 -20.82 10.25 12.33
C VAL A 16 -22.08 9.61 12.93
N GLY A 17 -22.78 8.77 12.15
CA GLY A 17 -23.99 8.06 12.61
C GLY A 17 -23.72 7.04 13.71
N PHE A 18 -22.52 6.46 13.75
CA PHE A 18 -22.13 5.50 14.80
C PHE A 18 -21.74 6.15 16.13
N LYS A 19 -21.47 7.46 16.17
CA LYS A 19 -21.22 8.18 17.45
C LYS A 19 -22.38 8.14 18.43
N SER A 20 -23.61 7.96 17.95
CA SER A 20 -24.79 7.97 18.81
C SER A 20 -25.06 6.64 19.53
N LEU A 21 -24.36 5.58 19.19
CA LEU A 21 -24.67 4.24 19.69
C LEU A 21 -23.76 3.73 20.83
N SER A 22 -22.71 4.43 21.22
CA SER A 22 -21.85 4.00 22.32
C SER A 22 -21.11 5.16 22.97
N ALA A 23 -21.64 5.66 24.06
CA ALA A 23 -20.98 6.64 24.92
C ALA A 23 -19.96 5.94 25.85
N GLN A 24 -18.97 5.23 25.30
CA GLN A 24 -17.86 4.71 26.06
C GLN A 24 -16.54 5.02 25.31
N ASP A 25 -15.70 5.78 25.96
CA ASP A 25 -14.27 6.15 25.78
C ASP A 25 -13.45 5.45 24.66
N THR A 26 -13.95 5.41 23.42
CA THR A 26 -13.28 4.74 22.30
C THR A 26 -12.79 5.71 21.22
N ASN A 27 -12.73 6.99 21.51
CA ASN A 27 -12.20 7.99 20.58
C ASN A 27 -10.67 7.97 20.57
N ARG A 28 -10.08 6.93 20.00
CA ARG A 28 -8.63 6.80 19.90
C ARG A 28 -8.19 6.76 18.46
N TRP A 29 -7.18 7.53 18.16
CA TRP A 29 -6.46 7.44 16.92
C TRP A 29 -5.32 6.43 17.10
N ASP A 30 -5.17 5.56 16.12
CA ASP A 30 -4.01 4.67 16.01
C ASP A 30 -3.15 5.14 14.84
N ALA A 31 -1.85 5.27 15.06
CA ALA A 31 -0.85 5.47 14.03
C ALA A 31 0.01 4.22 13.90
N ARG A 32 0.30 3.79 12.67
CA ARG A 32 1.06 2.59 12.36
C ARG A 32 2.17 2.87 11.37
N LEU A 33 3.33 2.35 11.66
CA LEU A 33 4.46 2.30 10.74
C LEU A 33 4.79 0.84 10.46
N GLY A 34 4.88 0.48 9.21
CA GLY A 34 5.10 -0.90 8.82
C GLY A 34 5.96 -1.09 7.60
N VAL A 35 6.33 -2.33 7.40
CA VAL A 35 7.07 -2.80 6.25
C VAL A 35 6.37 -4.03 5.72
N GLY A 36 5.91 -3.94 4.49
CA GLY A 36 5.27 -5.03 3.77
C GLY A 36 6.22 -5.73 2.81
N PHE A 37 5.87 -6.96 2.46
CA PHE A 37 6.65 -7.82 1.58
C PHE A 37 5.78 -8.33 0.44
N PHE A 38 6.25 -8.21 -0.80
CA PHE A 38 5.60 -8.69 -2.02
C PHE A 38 4.21 -8.08 -2.25
N GLY A 39 4.16 -6.76 -2.46
CA GLY A 39 2.92 -6.04 -2.76
C GLY A 39 2.34 -6.39 -4.14
N LEU A 40 1.01 -6.24 -4.28
CA LEU A 40 0.34 -6.37 -5.58
C LEU A 40 0.92 -5.39 -6.61
N GLN A 41 1.23 -4.20 -6.17
CA GLN A 41 1.83 -3.15 -6.97
C GLN A 41 3.24 -3.50 -7.47
N ASP A 42 3.95 -4.43 -6.82
CA ASP A 42 5.30 -4.84 -7.22
C ASP A 42 5.29 -5.69 -8.50
N PHE A 43 4.14 -6.32 -8.84
CA PHE A 43 3.98 -7.09 -10.08
C PHE A 43 3.78 -6.17 -11.30
N ILE A 44 3.24 -4.97 -11.11
CA ILE A 44 2.96 -4.06 -12.22
C ILE A 44 4.25 -3.57 -12.89
N PRO A 45 5.29 -3.10 -12.15
CA PRO A 45 6.58 -2.80 -12.73
C PRO A 45 7.21 -3.97 -13.46
N ILE A 46 7.09 -5.19 -12.90
CA ILE A 46 7.60 -6.40 -13.53
C ILE A 46 6.96 -6.61 -14.89
N LEU A 47 5.64 -6.50 -14.98
CA LEU A 47 4.90 -6.65 -16.23
C LEU A 47 5.17 -5.49 -17.20
N THR A 48 5.21 -4.26 -16.71
CA THR A 48 5.38 -3.07 -17.57
C THR A 48 6.79 -2.96 -18.12
N ILE A 49 7.80 -3.22 -17.29
CA ILE A 49 9.21 -3.21 -17.70
C ILE A 49 9.53 -4.48 -18.50
N GLY A 50 8.91 -5.62 -18.13
CA GLY A 50 9.11 -6.92 -18.77
C GLY A 50 8.40 -7.11 -20.11
N LEU A 51 7.37 -6.33 -20.43
CA LEU A 51 6.58 -6.41 -21.67
C LEU A 51 6.76 -5.18 -22.59
N GLY A 52 7.66 -4.26 -22.23
CA GLY A 52 7.94 -3.09 -23.08
C GLY A 52 8.57 -3.50 -24.40
N GLU A 53 8.17 -2.84 -25.49
CA GLU A 53 8.63 -3.13 -26.87
C GLU A 53 10.16 -3.03 -27.06
N ASP A 54 10.87 -2.39 -26.11
CA ASP A 54 12.32 -2.25 -26.13
C ASP A 54 13.08 -3.49 -25.64
N ILE A 55 12.39 -4.49 -25.08
CA ILE A 55 13.00 -5.74 -24.60
C ILE A 55 13.43 -6.65 -25.75
N ASP A 56 12.78 -6.59 -26.90
CA ASP A 56 13.16 -7.38 -28.06
C ASP A 56 14.59 -7.06 -28.56
N ARG A 57 15.16 -5.93 -28.14
CA ARG A 57 16.52 -5.50 -28.46
C ARG A 57 17.54 -5.72 -27.34
N ALA A 58 17.10 -6.05 -26.12
CA ALA A 58 17.98 -6.28 -24.97
C ALA A 58 18.15 -7.77 -24.69
N THR A 59 19.29 -8.36 -25.06
CA THR A 59 19.58 -9.79 -24.82
C THR A 59 19.93 -10.11 -23.38
N ASN A 60 20.37 -9.13 -22.59
CA ASN A 60 20.73 -9.33 -21.18
C ASN A 60 20.07 -8.24 -20.32
N VAL A 61 18.87 -8.50 -19.85
CA VAL A 61 18.21 -7.63 -18.87
C VAL A 61 18.43 -8.22 -17.48
N ASP A 62 19.40 -7.70 -16.74
CA ASP A 62 19.59 -8.02 -15.32
C ASP A 62 18.54 -7.24 -14.50
N PHE A 63 17.40 -7.86 -14.26
CA PHE A 63 16.36 -7.32 -13.40
C PHE A 63 16.76 -7.47 -11.94
N ARG A 64 17.42 -6.48 -11.38
CA ARG A 64 17.60 -6.38 -9.94
C ARG A 64 16.40 -5.69 -9.34
N PHE A 65 15.45 -6.48 -8.91
CA PHE A 65 14.47 -5.98 -7.96
C PHE A 65 15.20 -5.77 -6.63
N LEU A 66 15.18 -4.54 -6.13
CA LEU A 66 15.41 -4.32 -4.70
C LEU A 66 14.45 -5.23 -3.93
N PRO A 67 14.85 -5.72 -2.74
CA PRO A 67 13.97 -6.54 -1.94
C PRO A 67 12.59 -5.88 -1.93
N LEU A 68 11.56 -6.64 -2.25
CA LEU A 68 10.17 -6.21 -2.42
C LEU A 68 9.61 -5.76 -1.06
N ILE A 69 10.17 -4.66 -0.57
CA ILE A 69 9.88 -4.05 0.72
C ILE A 69 9.10 -2.79 0.46
N THR A 70 7.89 -2.74 1.01
CA THR A 70 6.99 -1.60 0.88
C THR A 70 6.78 -0.96 2.24
N PRO A 71 7.47 0.15 2.55
CA PRO A 71 7.17 0.93 3.74
C PRO A 71 5.74 1.45 3.69
N SER A 72 5.07 1.42 4.82
CA SER A 72 3.69 1.83 4.98
C SER A 72 3.50 2.71 6.21
N PHE A 73 2.65 3.72 6.05
CA PHE A 73 2.12 4.53 7.14
C PHE A 73 0.61 4.46 7.10
N GLU A 74 -0.02 4.21 8.24
CA GLU A 74 -1.47 4.16 8.38
C GLU A 74 -1.91 4.97 9.58
N MET A 75 -2.99 5.73 9.42
CA MET A 75 -3.72 6.33 10.52
C MET A 75 -5.14 5.81 10.52
N SER A 76 -5.63 5.36 11.65
CA SER A 76 -7.00 4.89 11.80
C SER A 76 -7.67 5.46 13.04
N TYR A 77 -8.98 5.65 12.92
CA TYR A 77 -9.87 6.11 13.97
C TYR A 77 -10.78 4.98 14.40
N GLU A 78 -10.78 4.66 15.68
CA GLU A 78 -11.64 3.64 16.26
C GLU A 78 -13.06 4.19 16.45
N CYS A 79 -13.96 3.85 15.52
CA CYS A 79 -15.37 4.28 15.57
C CYS A 79 -16.11 3.61 16.74
N ASN A 80 -15.80 2.33 16.98
CA ASN A 80 -16.29 1.55 18.10
C ASN A 80 -15.36 0.35 18.32
N LYS A 81 -15.62 -0.49 19.33
CA LYS A 81 -14.78 -1.66 19.66
C LYS A 81 -14.60 -2.68 18.53
N TYR A 82 -15.47 -2.64 17.52
CA TYR A 82 -15.46 -3.59 16.40
C TYR A 82 -14.93 -2.99 15.10
N ILE A 83 -15.08 -1.67 14.91
CA ILE A 83 -14.86 -1.01 13.62
C ILE A 83 -13.92 0.17 13.79
N SER A 84 -12.89 0.22 12.95
CA SER A 84 -12.07 1.41 12.75
C SER A 84 -11.98 1.75 11.27
N VAL A 85 -11.86 3.02 10.96
CA VAL A 85 -11.67 3.53 9.60
C VAL A 85 -10.41 4.35 9.54
N GLY A 86 -9.72 4.32 8.41
CA GLY A 86 -8.45 5.02 8.32
C GLY A 86 -7.98 5.27 6.91
N GLY A 87 -6.83 5.92 6.82
CA GLY A 87 -6.08 6.13 5.61
C GLY A 87 -4.71 5.50 5.70
N GLN A 88 -4.16 5.07 4.58
CA GLN A 88 -2.86 4.44 4.47
C GLN A 88 -2.12 5.02 3.28
N LEU A 89 -0.84 5.25 3.48
CA LEU A 89 0.13 5.58 2.44
C LEU A 89 1.18 4.47 2.40
N THR A 90 1.45 3.93 1.20
CA THR A 90 2.58 3.04 0.95
C THR A 90 3.47 3.61 -0.13
N LEU A 91 4.76 3.31 -0.08
CA LEU A 91 5.74 3.75 -1.06
C LEU A 91 6.50 2.54 -1.57
N GLY A 92 6.29 2.21 -2.83
CA GLY A 92 7.04 1.18 -3.52
C GLY A 92 8.12 1.78 -4.42
N TYR A 93 9.16 0.99 -4.68
CA TYR A 93 10.25 1.34 -5.57
C TYR A 93 10.73 0.10 -6.32
N ALA A 94 10.85 0.20 -7.63
CA ALA A 94 11.45 -0.82 -8.47
C ALA A 94 12.53 -0.20 -9.37
N THR A 95 13.57 -0.95 -9.68
CA THR A 95 14.60 -0.51 -10.62
C THR A 95 15.01 -1.69 -11.49
N ALA A 96 15.15 -1.43 -12.78
CA ALA A 96 15.69 -2.36 -13.75
C ALA A 96 16.96 -1.78 -14.36
N LYS A 97 17.97 -2.58 -14.52
CA LYS A 97 19.17 -2.27 -15.30
C LYS A 97 19.15 -3.13 -16.54
N TYR A 98 19.51 -2.55 -17.67
CA TYR A 98 19.55 -3.25 -18.94
C TYR A 98 20.81 -2.86 -19.74
N GLU A 99 21.26 -3.76 -20.58
CA GLU A 99 22.39 -3.58 -21.47
C GLU A 99 21.92 -3.83 -22.90
N TYR A 100 22.18 -2.89 -23.81
CA TYR A 100 21.83 -3.01 -25.22
C TYR A 100 22.83 -3.92 -25.92
N ILE A 101 22.33 -4.83 -26.79
CA ILE A 101 23.15 -5.81 -27.52
C ILE A 101 24.05 -5.14 -28.55
N ASP A 102 23.51 -4.13 -29.24
CA ASP A 102 24.12 -3.59 -30.46
C ASP A 102 25.42 -2.83 -30.17
N ASP A 103 25.52 -2.18 -29.02
CA ASP A 103 26.64 -1.30 -28.67
C ASP A 103 27.12 -1.43 -27.23
N GLY A 104 26.49 -2.31 -26.44
CA GLY A 104 26.83 -2.51 -25.02
C GLY A 104 26.48 -1.30 -24.14
N ALA A 105 25.67 -0.35 -24.65
CA ALA A 105 25.23 0.77 -23.85
C ALA A 105 24.33 0.31 -22.70
N ARG A 106 24.52 0.93 -21.53
CA ARG A 106 23.80 0.56 -20.32
C ARG A 106 22.75 1.61 -19.99
N GLY A 107 21.54 1.14 -19.75
CA GLY A 107 20.43 1.97 -19.28
C GLY A 107 19.95 1.54 -17.88
N ARG A 108 19.23 2.43 -17.24
CA ARG A 108 18.55 2.17 -15.96
C ARG A 108 17.17 2.80 -15.98
N SER A 109 16.17 1.98 -15.74
CA SER A 109 14.80 2.44 -15.51
C SER A 109 14.45 2.27 -14.04
N SER A 110 13.87 3.28 -13.43
CA SER A 110 13.42 3.24 -12.03
C SER A 110 11.98 3.68 -11.96
N MET A 111 11.18 3.03 -11.11
CA MET A 111 9.78 3.33 -10.92
C MET A 111 9.52 3.54 -9.44
N ILE A 112 8.85 4.66 -9.11
CA ILE A 112 8.36 4.96 -7.77
C ILE A 112 6.83 4.88 -7.84
N TYR A 113 6.21 4.19 -6.89
CA TYR A 113 4.75 4.02 -6.86
C TYR A 113 4.16 4.28 -5.47
N PRO A 114 3.85 5.55 -5.17
CA PRO A 114 3.06 5.90 -4.00
C PRO A 114 1.63 5.38 -4.17
N THR A 115 1.09 4.78 -3.11
CA THR A 115 -0.27 4.27 -3.07
C THR A 115 -1.02 4.85 -1.89
N LEU A 116 -2.19 5.43 -2.15
CA LEU A 116 -3.08 5.97 -1.13
C LEU A 116 -4.33 5.08 -1.04
N MET A 117 -4.65 4.66 0.19
CA MET A 117 -5.77 3.75 0.48
C MET A 117 -6.68 4.33 1.56
N ALA A 118 -7.96 4.06 1.43
CA ALA A 118 -8.92 4.17 2.53
C ALA A 118 -9.19 2.77 3.06
N ASN A 119 -9.06 2.57 4.36
CA ASN A 119 -9.13 1.27 5.02
C ASN A 119 -10.29 1.19 6.00
N LEU A 120 -10.93 0.02 6.04
CA LEU A 120 -11.89 -0.43 7.04
C LEU A 120 -11.28 -1.60 7.80
N LYS A 121 -11.14 -1.46 9.11
CA LYS A 121 -10.64 -2.50 10.01
C LYS A 121 -11.81 -3.05 10.84
N VAL A 122 -11.99 -4.36 10.84
CA VAL A 122 -13.03 -5.06 11.59
C VAL A 122 -12.38 -5.94 12.64
N ASN A 123 -12.57 -5.63 13.92
CA ASN A 123 -12.01 -6.39 15.03
C ASN A 123 -12.89 -7.62 15.31
N TYR A 124 -12.32 -8.81 15.19
CA TYR A 124 -12.97 -10.09 15.52
C TYR A 124 -12.85 -10.43 17.00
N LEU A 125 -11.67 -10.14 17.57
CA LEU A 125 -11.34 -10.39 18.96
C LEU A 125 -10.54 -9.21 19.50
N LYS A 126 -10.93 -8.70 20.66
CA LYS A 126 -10.20 -7.68 21.40
C LYS A 126 -10.12 -8.15 22.84
N SER A 127 -8.98 -8.67 23.24
CA SER A 127 -8.66 -9.08 24.61
C SER A 127 -7.55 -8.18 25.14
N GLY A 128 -7.53 -7.86 26.42
CA GLY A 128 -6.67 -6.86 27.07
C GLY A 128 -5.34 -6.52 26.40
N SER A 129 -4.50 -7.51 26.09
CA SER A 129 -3.18 -7.30 25.47
C SER A 129 -3.06 -7.76 24.03
N PHE A 130 -4.14 -8.23 23.41
CA PHE A 130 -4.12 -8.82 22.07
C PHE A 130 -5.42 -8.55 21.33
N SER A 131 -5.30 -8.26 20.03
CA SER A 131 -6.46 -8.14 19.15
C SER A 131 -6.23 -8.89 17.83
N MET A 132 -7.32 -9.44 17.29
CA MET A 132 -7.39 -9.99 15.94
C MET A 132 -8.39 -9.18 15.11
N TYR A 133 -8.04 -8.88 13.87
CA TYR A 133 -8.88 -8.10 13.01
C TYR A 133 -8.70 -8.49 11.54
N GLY A 134 -9.66 -8.08 10.71
CA GLY A 134 -9.53 -8.05 9.26
C GLY A 134 -9.46 -6.63 8.77
N LEU A 135 -8.75 -6.40 7.66
CA LEU A 135 -8.61 -5.11 7.05
C LEU A 135 -9.01 -5.19 5.58
N PHE A 136 -9.89 -4.28 5.18
CA PHE A 136 -10.31 -4.04 3.80
C PHE A 136 -9.95 -2.63 3.40
N GLY A 137 -9.45 -2.44 2.19
CA GLY A 137 -9.11 -1.12 1.71
C GLY A 137 -9.34 -0.97 0.22
N LEU A 138 -9.65 0.26 -0.19
CA LEU A 138 -9.74 0.68 -1.57
C LEU A 138 -8.96 1.98 -1.76
N GLY A 139 -8.30 2.10 -2.91
CA GLY A 139 -7.50 3.28 -3.20
C GLY A 139 -6.92 3.28 -4.59
N ALA A 140 -5.82 3.99 -4.76
CA ALA A 140 -5.12 4.08 -6.03
C ALA A 140 -3.62 4.19 -5.83
N SER A 141 -2.87 3.60 -6.75
CA SER A 141 -1.43 3.76 -6.90
C SER A 141 -1.13 4.62 -8.11
N THR A 142 -0.15 5.51 -7.98
CA THR A 142 0.36 6.31 -9.09
C THR A 142 1.78 5.84 -9.41
N PHE A 143 2.06 5.59 -10.68
CA PHE A 143 3.36 5.13 -11.13
C PHE A 143 4.14 6.28 -11.76
N ILE A 144 5.33 6.54 -11.25
CA ILE A 144 6.25 7.57 -11.73
C ILE A 144 7.46 6.84 -12.28
N LEU A 145 7.59 6.82 -13.61
CA LEU A 145 8.72 6.22 -14.30
C LEU A 145 9.83 7.25 -14.46
N ILE A 146 11.04 6.91 -14.05
CA ILE A 146 12.26 7.68 -14.22
C ILE A 146 13.19 6.84 -15.09
N ASP A 147 13.34 7.21 -16.34
CA ASP A 147 14.19 6.49 -17.29
C ASP A 147 15.46 7.30 -17.61
N ASN A 148 16.61 6.67 -17.45
CA ASN A 148 17.92 7.19 -17.82
C ASN A 148 18.49 6.37 -18.98
N SER A 149 17.72 6.26 -20.06
CA SER A 149 18.21 5.63 -21.29
C SER A 149 19.07 6.61 -22.09
N PRO A 150 20.21 6.18 -22.65
CA PRO A 150 21.01 7.01 -23.54
C PRO A 150 20.29 7.38 -24.87
N TYR A 151 19.24 6.63 -25.23
CA TYR A 151 18.55 6.77 -26.51
C TYR A 151 17.16 7.39 -26.44
N TYR A 152 16.58 7.48 -25.25
CA TYR A 152 15.21 8.01 -25.05
C TYR A 152 15.18 9.03 -23.90
N SER A 153 14.82 10.27 -24.22
CA SER A 153 14.35 11.21 -23.21
C SER A 153 12.89 10.90 -22.93
N LYS A 154 12.59 10.27 -21.81
CA LYS A 154 11.23 9.83 -21.54
C LYS A 154 10.45 10.86 -20.73
N GLU A 155 9.27 11.17 -21.22
CA GLU A 155 8.26 11.90 -20.47
C GLU A 155 7.80 11.10 -19.26
N MET A 156 7.61 11.76 -18.12
CA MET A 156 7.00 11.15 -16.95
C MET A 156 5.53 10.81 -17.24
N ASN A 157 5.22 9.56 -17.39
CA ASN A 157 3.86 9.10 -17.54
C ASN A 157 3.25 8.81 -16.16
N PHE A 158 2.22 9.58 -15.79
CA PHE A 158 1.42 9.32 -14.61
C PHE A 158 0.25 8.41 -14.96
N THR A 159 0.24 7.21 -14.43
CA THR A 159 -0.90 6.31 -14.55
C THR A 159 -1.42 5.99 -13.16
N ALA A 160 -2.69 6.31 -12.92
CA ALA A 160 -3.35 5.93 -11.68
C ALA A 160 -4.07 4.59 -11.87
N ILE A 161 -3.72 3.61 -11.05
CA ILE A 161 -4.32 2.27 -11.08
C ILE A 161 -5.10 2.04 -9.79
N PRO A 162 -6.36 1.55 -9.87
CA PRO A 162 -7.13 1.21 -8.68
C PRO A 162 -6.46 0.07 -7.93
N MET A 163 -6.40 0.18 -6.61
CA MET A 163 -5.79 -0.80 -5.70
C MET A 163 -6.78 -1.22 -4.64
N PHE A 164 -6.63 -2.44 -4.15
CA PHE A 164 -7.39 -2.93 -3.01
C PHE A 164 -6.48 -3.59 -1.98
N ASN A 165 -6.96 -3.63 -0.74
CA ASN A 165 -6.37 -4.36 0.37
C ASN A 165 -7.38 -5.38 0.88
N PHE A 166 -6.92 -6.61 1.10
CA PHE A 166 -7.67 -7.67 1.74
C PHE A 166 -6.74 -8.45 2.67
N TYR A 167 -6.76 -8.12 3.93
CA TYR A 167 -5.99 -8.77 4.99
C TYR A 167 -6.95 -9.41 6.00
N PRO A 168 -7.37 -10.67 5.77
CA PRO A 168 -8.35 -11.33 6.63
C PRO A 168 -7.78 -11.73 7.98
N LEU A 169 -6.47 -11.86 8.09
CA LEU A 169 -5.81 -12.34 9.30
C LEU A 169 -4.75 -11.34 9.75
N CYS A 170 -5.12 -10.53 10.72
CA CYS A 170 -4.28 -9.51 11.29
C CYS A 170 -4.24 -9.64 12.81
N PHE A 171 -3.09 -9.35 13.37
CA PHE A 171 -2.83 -9.41 14.80
C PHE A 171 -2.21 -8.10 15.27
N SER A 172 -2.58 -7.65 16.45
CA SER A 172 -1.96 -6.52 17.12
C SER A 172 -1.86 -6.79 18.63
N THR A 173 -0.73 -6.38 19.22
CA THR A 173 -0.61 -6.31 20.66
C THR A 173 -1.34 -5.06 21.12
N ASN A 174 -2.51 -5.21 21.71
CA ASN A 174 -3.40 -4.12 22.11
C ASN A 174 -2.82 -3.26 23.25
N LYS A 175 -1.58 -2.78 23.10
CA LYS A 175 -0.88 -1.88 24.01
C LYS A 175 -0.82 -0.47 23.43
N ASP A 176 -0.54 0.53 24.25
CA ASP A 176 -0.38 1.92 23.80
C ASP A 176 0.73 2.05 22.75
N ASN A 177 1.77 1.23 22.88
CA ASN A 177 2.79 1.00 21.88
C ASN A 177 2.92 -0.49 21.66
N GLY A 178 2.60 -0.96 20.49
CA GLY A 178 2.50 -2.37 20.18
C GLY A 178 3.08 -2.77 18.84
N PHE A 179 3.19 -4.06 18.66
CA PHE A 179 3.58 -4.67 17.41
C PHE A 179 2.32 -5.17 16.69
N TYR A 180 2.31 -5.08 15.36
CA TYR A 180 1.26 -5.69 14.55
C TYR A 180 1.82 -6.53 13.41
N MET A 181 1.01 -7.48 12.98
CA MET A 181 1.26 -8.35 11.83
C MET A 181 -0.03 -8.49 11.03
N GLU A 182 0.06 -8.35 9.72
CA GLU A 182 -1.07 -8.49 8.80
C GLU A 182 -0.69 -9.49 7.71
N VAL A 183 -1.56 -10.47 7.49
CA VAL A 183 -1.42 -11.49 6.45
C VAL A 183 -2.60 -11.40 5.51
N GLY A 184 -2.30 -11.25 4.22
CA GLY A 184 -3.35 -11.07 3.22
C GLY A 184 -2.79 -10.70 1.86
N TYR A 185 -3.49 -9.84 1.15
CA TYR A 185 -3.11 -9.41 -0.18
C TYR A 185 -3.49 -7.95 -0.43
N GLY A 186 -2.57 -7.19 -0.98
CA GLY A 186 -2.84 -5.78 -1.28
C GLY A 186 -1.60 -4.93 -1.44
N SER A 187 -1.78 -3.63 -1.25
CA SER A 187 -0.72 -2.63 -1.43
C SER A 187 0.46 -2.75 -0.46
N LYS A 188 0.27 -3.36 0.72
CA LYS A 188 1.35 -3.62 1.69
C LYS A 188 2.09 -4.94 1.43
N GLY A 189 1.63 -5.78 0.50
CA GLY A 189 2.18 -7.12 0.28
C GLY A 189 1.39 -8.23 0.98
N TRP A 190 1.94 -9.44 0.96
CA TRP A 190 1.30 -10.62 1.56
C TRP A 190 1.49 -10.67 3.08
N LEU A 191 2.61 -10.17 3.53
CA LEU A 191 2.96 -10.04 4.93
C LEU A 191 3.36 -8.61 5.21
N ASN A 192 2.74 -7.99 6.19
CA ASN A 192 3.10 -6.67 6.68
C ASN A 192 3.35 -6.74 8.19
N LEU A 193 4.47 -6.21 8.61
CA LEU A 193 4.91 -6.17 10.00
C LEU A 193 5.20 -4.73 10.38
N GLY A 194 4.88 -4.36 11.60
CA GLY A 194 5.14 -2.99 12.02
C GLY A 194 4.81 -2.70 13.48
N TRP A 195 4.88 -1.41 13.74
CA TRP A 195 4.65 -0.83 15.05
C TRP A 195 3.37 -0.01 15.04
N GLU A 196 2.56 -0.16 16.08
CA GLU A 196 1.32 0.57 16.31
C GLU A 196 1.47 1.45 17.54
N MET A 197 1.04 2.71 17.43
CA MET A 197 0.96 3.68 18.52
C MET A 197 -0.48 4.17 18.66
N LYS A 198 -1.00 4.18 19.86
CA LYS A 198 -2.28 4.82 20.18
C LYS A 198 -2.03 6.27 20.58
N LEU A 199 -2.81 7.18 19.97
CA LEU A 199 -2.71 8.62 20.15
C LEU A 199 -3.84 9.16 21.01
#